data_e25ed7636310f2ee47f9b7e683160d69
#
_entry.id   e25ed7636310f2ee47f9b7e683160d69
#
_cell.length_a   1.000
_cell.length_b   1.000
_cell.length_c   1.000
_cell.angle_alpha   90.00
_cell.angle_beta   90.00
_cell.angle_gamma   90.00
#
_symmetry.space_group_name_H-M   'P 1'
#
loop_
_entity.id
_entity.type
_entity.pdbx_description
1 polymer ?
#
loop_
_entity_poly.entity_id
_entity_poly.type
_entity_poly.pdbx_seq_one_letter_code
_entity_poly.pdbx_strand_id
1 'polypeptide(L)'
;MKEQVIVAFLAGGCIVLTAVSGLMYLKQDRTPPQIVVDTKEEVSYKDGDSYEALFKGVTAKDNRDGDLTDQIFIDRIISLNEKKAVVYYGVTDKANNVGTAKRKITYSEADSSDTEEADETGVEASETPVTSKNT
;
A
#
# COMPACT_ATOMS: atom_id res chain seq x y z
N MET A 1 28.01 40.66 -36.08
CA MET A 1 26.87 41.21 -35.34
C MET A 1 25.76 40.21 -35.11
N LYS A 2 25.34 39.45 -36.09
CA LYS A 2 24.24 38.44 -35.88
C LYS A 2 24.57 37.34 -34.89
N GLU A 3 25.79 36.83 -34.89
CA GLU A 3 26.21 35.77 -33.95
C GLU A 3 26.24 36.24 -32.49
N GLN A 4 26.66 37.45 -32.24
CA GLN A 4 26.67 37.99 -30.88
C GLN A 4 25.26 38.22 -30.29
N VAL A 5 24.32 38.55 -31.18
CA VAL A 5 22.90 38.70 -30.78
C VAL A 5 22.30 37.35 -30.44
N ILE A 6 22.59 36.31 -31.21
CA ILE A 6 22.14 34.93 -30.96
C ILE A 6 22.69 34.43 -29.62
N VAL A 7 23.98 34.63 -29.37
CA VAL A 7 24.60 34.23 -28.09
C VAL A 7 23.98 34.96 -26.91
N ALA A 8 23.71 36.27 -27.05
CA ALA A 8 23.05 37.05 -25.99
C ALA A 8 21.63 36.56 -25.70
N PHE A 9 20.84 36.18 -26.73
CA PHE A 9 19.51 35.60 -26.56
C PHE A 9 19.55 34.24 -25.86
N LEU A 10 20.49 33.38 -26.26
CA LEU A 10 20.67 32.07 -25.63
C LEU A 10 21.10 32.21 -24.17
N ALA A 11 22.04 33.08 -23.87
CA ALA A 11 22.50 33.34 -22.51
C ALA A 11 21.36 33.90 -21.63
N GLY A 12 20.60 34.86 -22.15
CA GLY A 12 19.43 35.42 -21.46
C GLY A 12 18.35 34.35 -21.18
N GLY A 13 18.06 33.52 -22.17
CA GLY A 13 17.13 32.39 -22.05
C GLY A 13 17.56 31.39 -20.98
N CYS A 14 18.83 31.03 -20.90
CA CYS A 14 19.36 30.14 -19.86
C CYS A 14 19.22 30.73 -18.45
N ILE A 15 19.47 32.02 -18.30
CA ILE A 15 19.33 32.71 -16.99
C ILE A 15 17.87 32.69 -16.53
N VAL A 16 16.93 32.99 -17.43
CA VAL A 16 15.50 32.98 -17.11
C VAL A 16 15.03 31.57 -16.72
N LEU A 17 15.44 30.56 -17.50
CA LEU A 17 15.06 29.15 -17.21
C LEU A 17 15.62 28.67 -15.86
N THR A 18 16.88 29.01 -15.54
CA THR A 18 17.47 28.67 -14.25
C THR A 18 16.77 29.38 -13.09
N ALA A 19 16.41 30.64 -13.26
CA ALA A 19 15.67 31.39 -12.23
C ALA A 19 14.27 30.78 -11.99
N VAL A 20 13.54 30.48 -13.05
CA VAL A 20 12.20 29.85 -12.94
C VAL A 20 12.29 28.46 -12.33
N SER A 21 13.26 27.65 -12.73
CA SER A 21 13.49 26.32 -12.16
C SER A 21 13.84 26.40 -10.69
N GLY A 22 14.70 27.34 -10.30
CA GLY A 22 15.04 27.57 -8.89
C GLY A 22 13.85 27.98 -8.04
N LEU A 23 12.98 28.86 -8.55
CA LEU A 23 11.76 29.28 -7.85
C LEU A 23 10.75 28.11 -7.69
N MET A 24 10.59 27.27 -8.72
CA MET A 24 9.75 26.08 -8.64
C MET A 24 10.30 25.08 -7.62
N TYR A 25 11.61 24.86 -7.62
CA TYR A 25 12.27 23.98 -6.67
C TYR A 25 12.07 24.41 -5.21
N LEU A 26 12.13 25.72 -4.94
CA LEU A 26 11.91 26.28 -3.60
C LEU A 26 10.45 26.19 -3.14
N LYS A 27 9.50 26.15 -4.09
CA LYS A 27 8.06 26.03 -3.80
C LYS A 27 7.60 24.57 -3.68
N GLN A 28 8.43 23.60 -4.05
CA GLN A 28 8.08 22.19 -3.96
C GLN A 28 7.91 21.79 -2.50
N ASP A 29 6.77 21.17 -2.19
CA ASP A 29 6.56 20.55 -0.89
C ASP A 29 7.41 19.28 -0.78
N ARG A 30 8.09 19.15 0.34
CA ARG A 30 8.94 18.01 0.67
C ARG A 30 8.63 17.47 2.05
N THR A 31 7.58 17.97 2.67
CA THR A 31 7.17 17.56 4.00
C THR A 31 6.15 16.43 3.86
N PRO A 32 6.45 15.22 4.33
CA PRO A 32 5.48 14.13 4.27
C PRO A 32 4.33 14.38 5.25
N PRO A 33 3.11 13.95 4.91
CA PRO A 33 1.96 14.00 5.80
C PRO A 33 2.20 13.13 7.03
N GLN A 34 1.60 13.52 8.15
CA GLN A 34 1.69 12.81 9.42
C GLN A 34 0.42 12.03 9.67
N ILE A 35 0.55 10.71 9.91
CA ILE A 35 -0.52 9.85 10.35
C ILE A 35 -0.47 9.73 11.87
N VAL A 36 -1.59 10.00 12.52
CA VAL A 36 -1.78 9.83 13.96
C VAL A 36 -2.73 8.65 14.17
N VAL A 37 -2.30 7.69 14.99
CA VAL A 37 -3.07 6.51 15.34
C VAL A 37 -3.42 6.60 16.83
N ASP A 38 -4.71 6.61 17.16
CA ASP A 38 -5.15 6.50 18.56
C ASP A 38 -4.93 5.05 19.03
N THR A 39 -4.04 4.90 20.01
CA THR A 39 -3.69 3.59 20.57
C THR A 39 -4.56 3.19 21.76
N LYS A 40 -5.48 4.06 22.18
CA LYS A 40 -6.40 3.77 23.31
C LYS A 40 -7.53 2.83 22.89
N GLU A 41 -7.88 2.79 21.62
CA GLU A 41 -8.88 1.86 21.10
C GLU A 41 -8.23 0.54 20.72
N GLU A 42 -8.67 -0.55 21.32
CA GLU A 42 -8.34 -1.90 20.88
C GLU A 42 -9.16 -2.22 19.63
N VAL A 43 -8.47 -2.47 18.53
CA VAL A 43 -9.08 -2.88 17.28
C VAL A 43 -8.81 -4.36 17.05
N SER A 44 -9.89 -5.09 16.74
CA SER A 44 -9.83 -6.48 16.32
C SER A 44 -10.17 -6.61 14.85
N TYR A 45 -9.52 -7.52 14.18
CA TYR A 45 -9.73 -7.84 12.77
C TYR A 45 -9.68 -9.36 12.58
N LYS A 46 -10.69 -9.91 11.92
CA LYS A 46 -10.70 -11.30 11.46
C LYS A 46 -10.35 -11.31 9.98
N ASP A 47 -9.54 -12.26 9.56
CA ASP A 47 -9.18 -12.39 8.14
C ASP A 47 -10.43 -12.59 7.28
N GLY A 48 -10.54 -11.79 6.21
CA GLY A 48 -11.73 -11.73 5.35
C GLY A 48 -12.78 -10.68 5.74
N ASP A 49 -12.66 -10.03 6.90
CA ASP A 49 -13.55 -8.93 7.29
C ASP A 49 -13.26 -7.64 6.50
N SER A 50 -14.21 -6.71 6.55
CA SER A 50 -14.00 -5.35 6.03
C SER A 50 -12.92 -4.61 6.82
N TYR A 51 -12.10 -3.85 6.11
CA TYR A 51 -11.03 -3.02 6.71
C TYR A 51 -11.53 -1.78 7.46
N GLU A 52 -12.82 -1.49 7.44
CA GLU A 52 -13.38 -0.28 8.05
C GLU A 52 -13.01 -0.12 9.53
N ALA A 53 -13.04 -1.22 10.29
CA ALA A 53 -12.66 -1.20 11.69
C ALA A 53 -11.20 -0.79 11.91
N LEU A 54 -10.33 -1.06 10.94
CA LEU A 54 -8.90 -0.76 11.02
C LEU A 54 -8.61 0.73 10.90
N PHE A 55 -9.49 1.52 10.28
CA PHE A 55 -9.34 2.97 10.16
C PHE A 55 -9.85 3.75 11.37
N LYS A 56 -10.48 3.09 12.34
CA LYS A 56 -10.95 3.73 13.56
C LYS A 56 -9.81 4.39 14.33
N GLY A 57 -9.96 5.68 14.66
CA GLY A 57 -8.96 6.43 15.39
C GLY A 57 -7.66 6.69 14.62
N VAL A 58 -7.70 6.55 13.29
CA VAL A 58 -6.56 6.89 12.42
C VAL A 58 -6.89 8.17 11.68
N THR A 59 -6.01 9.16 11.77
CA THR A 59 -6.15 10.46 11.09
C THR A 59 -4.84 10.83 10.42
N ALA A 60 -4.91 11.63 9.35
CA ALA A 60 -3.73 12.13 8.67
C ALA A 60 -3.83 13.62 8.43
N LYS A 61 -2.71 14.31 8.62
CA LYS A 61 -2.60 15.75 8.38
C LYS A 61 -1.30 16.09 7.68
N ASP A 62 -1.42 17.04 6.77
CA ASP A 62 -0.29 17.66 6.10
C ASP A 62 -0.29 19.17 6.33
N ASN A 63 0.90 19.79 6.24
CA ASN A 63 1.09 21.21 6.48
C ASN A 63 0.56 22.11 5.34
N ARG A 64 0.46 21.59 4.12
CA ARG A 64 -0.03 22.30 2.93
C ARG A 64 -1.36 21.78 2.42
N ASP A 65 -1.53 20.46 2.42
CA ASP A 65 -2.73 19.83 1.89
C ASP A 65 -3.83 19.67 2.94
N GLY A 66 -3.52 19.92 4.22
CA GLY A 66 -4.48 19.93 5.31
C GLY A 66 -4.84 18.51 5.77
N ASP A 67 -6.14 18.23 5.88
CA ASP A 67 -6.65 16.93 6.30
C ASP A 67 -6.62 15.93 5.13
N LEU A 68 -5.93 14.82 5.33
CA LEU A 68 -5.79 13.72 4.38
C LEU A 68 -6.34 12.40 4.94
N THR A 69 -7.18 12.46 5.96
CA THR A 69 -7.71 11.28 6.65
C THR A 69 -8.42 10.33 5.70
N ASP A 70 -9.21 10.85 4.77
CA ASP A 70 -9.95 10.05 3.76
C ASP A 70 -9.03 9.42 2.68
N GLN A 71 -7.77 9.82 2.65
CA GLN A 71 -6.77 9.29 1.69
C GLN A 71 -5.84 8.26 2.31
N ILE A 72 -6.06 7.91 3.58
CA ILE A 72 -5.29 6.86 4.25
C ILE A 72 -5.66 5.51 3.62
N PHE A 73 -4.65 4.74 3.31
CA PHE A 73 -4.80 3.36 2.83
C PHE A 73 -4.02 2.38 3.72
N ILE A 74 -4.42 1.12 3.67
CA ILE A 74 -3.65 0.03 4.29
C ILE A 74 -2.66 -0.48 3.25
N ASP A 75 -1.37 -0.35 3.56
CA ASP A 75 -0.30 -0.87 2.74
C ASP A 75 -0.20 -2.39 2.88
N ARG A 76 -0.20 -2.88 4.12
CA ARG A 76 -0.15 -4.31 4.44
C ARG A 76 -0.56 -4.61 5.86
N ILE A 77 -0.95 -5.86 6.08
CA ILE A 77 -1.19 -6.44 7.40
C ILE A 77 -0.20 -7.61 7.56
N ILE A 78 0.54 -7.61 8.65
CA ILE A 78 1.51 -8.67 8.96
C ILE A 78 1.05 -9.38 10.23
N SER A 79 0.68 -10.65 10.12
CA SER A 79 0.41 -11.50 11.27
C SER A 79 1.71 -11.73 12.05
N LEU A 80 1.66 -11.52 13.35
CA LEU A 80 2.77 -11.81 14.27
C LEU A 80 2.59 -13.20 14.90
N ASN A 81 1.35 -13.58 15.13
CA ASN A 81 0.92 -14.88 15.64
C ASN A 81 -0.60 -15.01 15.43
N GLU A 82 -1.19 -16.14 15.81
CA GLU A 82 -2.62 -16.45 15.66
C GLU A 82 -3.59 -15.40 16.26
N LYS A 83 -3.10 -14.54 17.15
CA LYS A 83 -3.93 -13.56 17.89
C LYS A 83 -3.53 -12.11 17.67
N LYS A 84 -2.42 -11.83 17.01
CA LYS A 84 -1.89 -10.47 16.86
C LYS A 84 -1.35 -10.23 15.47
N ALA A 85 -1.67 -9.06 14.93
CA ALA A 85 -1.08 -8.56 13.69
C ALA A 85 -0.66 -7.09 13.81
N VAL A 86 0.10 -6.63 12.83
CA VAL A 86 0.46 -5.22 12.64
C VAL A 86 -0.09 -4.74 11.32
N VAL A 87 -0.88 -3.68 11.37
CA VAL A 87 -1.36 -2.95 10.21
C VAL A 87 -0.40 -1.83 9.91
N TYR A 88 -0.03 -1.68 8.65
CA TYR A 88 0.76 -0.56 8.14
C TYR A 88 -0.15 0.33 7.31
N TYR A 89 -0.17 1.62 7.66
CA TYR A 89 -0.92 2.65 6.97
C TYR A 89 0.00 3.49 6.13
N GLY A 90 -0.52 3.96 5.00
CA GLY A 90 0.12 4.94 4.13
C GLY A 90 -0.83 6.07 3.79
N VAL A 91 -0.29 7.23 3.53
CA VAL A 91 -0.99 8.37 2.95
C VAL A 91 -0.02 9.15 2.06
N THR A 92 -0.51 9.68 0.96
CA THR A 92 0.30 10.44 0.00
C THR A 92 -0.32 11.82 -0.18
N ASP A 93 0.52 12.87 -0.14
CA ASP A 93 0.10 14.23 -0.43
C ASP A 93 0.10 14.52 -1.95
N LYS A 94 -0.32 15.73 -2.34
CA LYS A 94 -0.32 16.17 -3.76
C LYS A 94 1.08 16.35 -4.35
N ALA A 95 2.09 16.50 -3.50
CA ALA A 95 3.49 16.58 -3.90
C ALA A 95 4.19 15.23 -4.01
N ASN A 96 3.46 14.13 -3.79
CA ASN A 96 3.93 12.74 -3.74
C ASN A 96 4.88 12.44 -2.57
N ASN A 97 4.79 13.18 -1.46
CA ASN A 97 5.44 12.75 -0.24
C ASN A 97 4.56 11.72 0.48
N VAL A 98 5.17 10.70 1.04
CA VAL A 98 4.48 9.57 1.66
C VAL A 98 4.66 9.59 3.17
N GLY A 99 3.54 9.66 3.90
CA GLY A 99 3.49 9.44 5.34
C GLY A 99 3.14 7.98 5.66
N THR A 100 3.71 7.43 6.71
CA THR A 100 3.44 6.05 7.14
C THR A 100 3.24 5.97 8.65
N ALA A 101 2.40 5.03 9.09
CA ALA A 101 2.23 4.67 10.49
C ALA A 101 1.93 3.18 10.62
N LYS A 102 2.00 2.66 11.85
CA LYS A 102 1.67 1.27 12.14
C LYS A 102 0.89 1.14 13.45
N ARG A 103 0.02 0.12 13.51
CA ARG A 103 -0.79 -0.22 14.69
C ARG A 103 -0.75 -1.71 14.94
N LYS A 104 -0.60 -2.10 16.20
CA LYS A 104 -0.84 -3.49 16.61
C LYS A 104 -2.35 -3.68 16.83
N ILE A 105 -2.87 -4.81 16.35
CA ILE A 105 -4.27 -5.17 16.46
C ILE A 105 -4.40 -6.60 17.00
N THR A 106 -5.58 -6.91 17.56
CA THR A 106 -5.98 -8.30 17.79
C THR A 106 -6.38 -8.90 16.43
N TYR A 107 -5.87 -10.08 16.15
CA TYR A 107 -6.06 -10.76 14.87
C TYR A 107 -6.63 -12.16 15.09
N SER A 108 -7.47 -12.62 14.20
CA SER A 108 -7.88 -14.00 14.11
C SER A 108 -7.87 -14.43 12.64
N GLU A 109 -7.35 -15.62 12.38
CA GLU A 109 -7.43 -16.20 11.04
C GLU A 109 -8.88 -16.55 10.69
N ALA A 110 -9.21 -16.55 9.39
CA ALA A 110 -10.48 -17.08 8.93
C ALA A 110 -10.55 -18.56 9.30
N ASP A 111 -11.68 -18.99 9.86
CA ASP A 111 -11.91 -20.42 10.10
C ASP A 111 -11.84 -21.17 8.77
N SER A 112 -10.80 -21.96 8.61
CA SER A 112 -10.62 -22.85 7.46
C SER A 112 -11.55 -24.09 7.51
N SER A 113 -12.73 -23.96 8.12
CA SER A 113 -13.69 -25.04 8.33
C SER A 113 -14.83 -25.10 7.31
N ASP A 114 -14.74 -24.43 6.18
CA ASP A 114 -15.70 -24.58 5.08
C ASP A 114 -15.02 -24.98 3.76
N THR A 115 -14.27 -26.11 3.82
CA THR A 115 -14.07 -26.94 2.64
C THR A 115 -14.68 -28.27 2.96
N GLU A 116 -16.02 -28.30 3.02
CA GLU A 116 -16.78 -29.52 2.91
C GLU A 116 -16.63 -30.06 1.49
N GLU A 117 -16.09 -31.26 1.45
CA GLU A 117 -16.55 -32.41 0.70
C GLU A 117 -17.38 -32.08 -0.56
N ALA A 118 -16.73 -32.03 -1.68
CA ALA A 118 -17.35 -32.29 -2.95
C ALA A 118 -16.93 -33.68 -3.41
N ASP A 119 -17.77 -34.65 -3.03
CA ASP A 119 -18.22 -35.78 -3.83
C ASP A 119 -17.16 -36.69 -4.46
N GLU A 120 -16.80 -37.71 -3.68
CA GLU A 120 -16.39 -39.02 -4.23
C GLU A 120 -17.58 -39.67 -4.91
N THR A 121 -17.82 -39.41 -6.19
CA THR A 121 -18.54 -40.37 -7.02
C THR A 121 -17.55 -41.21 -7.77
N GLY A 122 -17.54 -42.47 -7.39
CA GLY A 122 -16.77 -43.53 -7.99
C GLY A 122 -16.97 -43.67 -9.50
N VAL A 123 -15.90 -44.05 -10.13
CA VAL A 123 -15.94 -44.82 -11.35
C VAL A 123 -14.99 -46.00 -11.18
N GLU A 124 -15.62 -47.11 -10.87
CA GLU A 124 -15.14 -48.45 -11.05
C GLU A 124 -14.86 -48.67 -12.53
N ALA A 125 -13.69 -49.04 -12.89
CA ALA A 125 -13.44 -49.77 -14.13
C ALA A 125 -12.15 -50.57 -14.08
N SER A 126 -12.34 -51.83 -13.80
CA SER A 126 -11.89 -52.92 -14.69
C SER A 126 -10.40 -53.19 -14.77
N GLU A 127 -10.07 -54.15 -13.97
CA GLU A 127 -8.90 -55.03 -14.13
C GLU A 127 -8.85 -55.66 -15.53
N THR A 128 -7.68 -55.69 -16.13
CA THR A 128 -7.27 -56.88 -16.89
C THR A 128 -5.79 -57.16 -16.65
N PRO A 129 -5.46 -58.36 -16.23
CA PRO A 129 -4.08 -58.76 -16.01
C PRO A 129 -3.47 -59.30 -17.32
N VAL A 130 -2.31 -58.82 -17.66
CA VAL A 130 -1.50 -59.46 -18.70
C VAL A 130 -0.30 -60.13 -18.06
N THR A 131 -0.47 -61.40 -17.91
CA THR A 131 0.60 -62.40 -17.72
C THR A 131 1.50 -62.41 -18.94
N SER A 132 2.78 -62.28 -18.76
CA SER A 132 3.73 -62.83 -19.71
C SER A 132 4.88 -63.54 -19.00
N LYS A 133 4.91 -64.78 -19.22
CA LYS A 133 5.97 -65.74 -18.92
C LYS A 133 7.19 -65.52 -19.82
N ASN A 134 8.34 -65.56 -19.21
CA ASN A 134 9.45 -66.53 -19.48
C ASN A 134 9.93 -66.76 -20.90
N THR A 135 11.14 -66.52 -21.20
CA THR A 135 12.24 -67.51 -21.22
C THR A 135 13.53 -66.78 -21.41
#